data_1de3ac7dfff8f9edda83b6a975c67a44
#
_entry.id   1de3ac7dfff8f9edda83b6a975c67a44
#
_cell.length_a   1.000
_cell.length_b   1.000
_cell.length_c   1.000
_cell.angle_alpha   90.00
_cell.angle_beta   90.00
_cell.angle_gamma   90.00
#
_symmetry.space_group_name_H-M   'P 1'
#
loop_
_entity.id
_entity.type
_entity.pdbx_description
1 polymer ?
#
loop_
_entity_poly.entity_id
_entity_poly.type
_entity_poly.pdbx_seq_one_letter_code
_entity_poly.pdbx_strand_id
1 'polypeptide(L)'
;DSEGKPGMVASGPMYDSLGRGNSNARLTAHYQYGIWNIKGETWKSTSDLRRADINWVDTSEFLYNNPKSVDFGKPVQTRYFANPIDTFRHIYAIPHYIMYVPEDDPKVTPQGGNGDWYIFRMAETYLLRAEAYFWKNELSLAANDINKVRTRAKAIPIDPQEVSLDFILD
;
A
#
# COMPACT_ATOMS: atom_id res chain seq x y z
N ASP A 1 12.62 14.96 -16.23
CA ASP A 1 13.33 15.94 -15.44
C ASP A 1 13.04 17.37 -15.94
N SER A 2 13.61 18.36 -15.32
CA SER A 2 13.38 19.78 -15.63
C SER A 2 13.88 20.22 -17.02
N GLU A 3 14.72 19.43 -17.67
CA GLU A 3 15.21 19.67 -19.03
C GLU A 3 14.45 18.85 -20.10
N GLY A 4 13.37 18.19 -19.73
CA GLY A 4 12.61 17.33 -20.65
C GLY A 4 13.28 16.01 -21.01
N LYS A 5 14.33 15.61 -20.29
CA LYS A 5 15.02 14.34 -20.48
C LYS A 5 14.47 13.27 -19.54
N PRO A 6 14.68 11.96 -19.85
CA PRO A 6 14.27 10.87 -18.95
C PRO A 6 14.95 11.00 -17.58
N GLY A 7 14.17 11.34 -16.55
CA GLY A 7 14.63 11.47 -15.18
C GLY A 7 14.66 10.14 -14.42
N MET A 8 14.00 9.11 -14.95
CA MET A 8 13.91 7.77 -14.36
C MET A 8 14.47 6.72 -15.30
N VAL A 9 15.14 5.72 -14.71
CA VAL A 9 15.62 4.52 -15.43
C VAL A 9 15.18 3.27 -14.66
N ALA A 10 14.99 2.17 -15.37
CA ALA A 10 14.59 0.89 -14.80
C ALA A 10 15.80 0.16 -14.18
N SER A 11 16.47 0.80 -13.24
CA SER A 11 17.65 0.26 -12.55
C SER A 11 17.92 1.04 -11.27
N GLY A 12 18.78 0.50 -10.41
CA GLY A 12 19.23 1.11 -9.17
C GLY A 12 18.51 0.63 -7.93
N PRO A 13 18.97 1.02 -6.73
CA PRO A 13 18.57 0.41 -5.46
C PRO A 13 17.07 0.44 -5.19
N MET A 14 16.39 1.54 -5.55
CA MET A 14 14.93 1.64 -5.35
C MET A 14 14.19 0.67 -6.27
N TYR A 15 14.61 0.58 -7.53
CA TYR A 15 14.04 -0.37 -8.49
C TYR A 15 14.26 -1.82 -8.04
N ASP A 16 15.48 -2.12 -7.57
CA ASP A 16 15.85 -3.47 -7.12
C ASP A 16 15.11 -3.86 -5.83
N SER A 17 14.85 -2.89 -4.93
CA SER A 17 14.20 -3.13 -3.64
C SER A 17 12.68 -3.13 -3.70
N LEU A 18 12.07 -2.27 -4.53
CA LEU A 18 10.62 -2.05 -4.57
C LEU A 18 9.95 -2.71 -5.78
N GLY A 19 10.74 -3.25 -6.72
CA GLY A 19 10.24 -3.88 -7.92
C GLY A 19 9.72 -2.88 -8.96
N ARG A 20 9.03 -3.39 -9.95
CA ARG A 20 8.46 -2.63 -11.06
C ARG A 20 6.95 -2.76 -11.10
N GLY A 21 6.26 -1.63 -10.99
CA GLY A 21 4.82 -1.54 -11.22
C GLY A 21 4.49 -1.07 -12.64
N ASN A 22 3.41 -1.60 -13.22
CA ASN A 22 2.89 -1.13 -14.51
C ASN A 22 1.86 0.00 -14.36
N SER A 23 1.52 0.40 -13.15
CA SER A 23 0.56 1.45 -12.81
C SER A 23 -0.84 1.26 -13.44
N ASN A 24 -1.25 0.03 -13.73
CA ASN A 24 -2.56 -0.29 -14.28
C ASN A 24 -3.67 -0.29 -13.23
N ALA A 25 -3.30 -0.52 -11.99
CA ALA A 25 -4.19 -0.46 -10.84
C ALA A 25 -3.58 0.43 -9.75
N ARG A 26 -4.42 1.10 -9.00
CA ARG A 26 -4.02 2.00 -7.93
C ARG A 26 -5.08 2.04 -6.84
N LEU A 27 -4.66 2.33 -5.64
CA LEU A 27 -5.56 2.54 -4.53
C LEU A 27 -6.37 3.83 -4.72
N THR A 28 -7.63 3.80 -4.31
CA THR A 28 -8.45 5.01 -4.22
C THR A 28 -7.98 5.88 -3.05
N ALA A 29 -8.38 7.16 -3.02
CA ALA A 29 -8.12 8.02 -1.88
C ALA A 29 -8.71 7.47 -0.57
N HIS A 30 -9.81 6.71 -0.65
CA HIS A 30 -10.40 6.02 0.47
C HIS A 30 -9.39 5.06 1.12
N TYR A 31 -8.80 4.16 0.35
CA TYR A 31 -7.82 3.19 0.86
C TYR A 31 -6.47 3.80 1.24
N GLN A 32 -6.08 4.90 0.60
CA GLN A 32 -4.82 5.57 0.95
C GLN A 32 -4.92 6.35 2.27
N TYR A 33 -6.05 6.99 2.50
CA TYR A 33 -6.21 7.97 3.57
C TYR A 33 -7.45 7.75 4.45
N GLY A 34 -8.58 7.36 3.87
CA GLY A 34 -9.89 7.33 4.53
C GLY A 34 -10.03 6.23 5.58
N ILE A 35 -9.67 5.00 5.24
CA ILE A 35 -9.84 3.83 6.12
C ILE A 35 -9.04 3.91 7.43
N TRP A 36 -8.05 4.79 7.51
CA TRP A 36 -7.23 4.99 8.70
C TRP A 36 -7.82 6.01 9.68
N ASN A 37 -8.92 6.69 9.31
CA ASN A 37 -9.59 7.67 10.16
C ASN A 37 -10.55 6.98 11.13
N ILE A 38 -10.01 6.41 12.20
CA ILE A 38 -10.76 5.62 13.19
C ILE A 38 -10.51 6.17 14.58
N LYS A 39 -11.59 6.45 15.32
CA LYS A 39 -11.54 6.87 16.75
C LYS A 39 -10.56 8.04 16.99
N GLY A 40 -10.51 9.00 16.08
CA GLY A 40 -9.66 10.19 16.18
C GLY A 40 -8.26 10.03 15.62
N GLU A 41 -7.84 8.84 15.21
CA GLU A 41 -6.63 8.64 14.43
C GLU A 41 -6.84 9.05 12.98
N THR A 42 -5.74 9.35 12.30
CA THR A 42 -5.68 9.63 10.85
C THR A 42 -4.60 8.78 10.22
N TRP A 43 -4.50 8.75 8.90
CA TRP A 43 -3.43 8.03 8.20
C TRP A 43 -2.01 8.45 8.61
N LYS A 44 -1.83 9.65 9.18
CA LYS A 44 -0.54 10.15 9.69
C LYS A 44 -0.27 9.77 11.14
N SER A 45 -1.32 9.50 11.92
CA SER A 45 -1.22 9.31 13.38
C SER A 45 -1.66 7.93 13.84
N THR A 46 -2.13 7.07 12.94
CA THR A 46 -2.63 5.75 13.29
C THR A 46 -1.55 4.86 13.89
N SER A 47 -1.95 4.12 14.92
CA SER A 47 -1.13 3.08 15.53
C SER A 47 -1.07 1.79 14.71
N ASP A 48 -1.89 1.69 13.66
CA ASP A 48 -2.00 0.52 12.79
C ASP A 48 -0.71 0.29 11.99
N LEU A 49 -0.02 -0.80 12.28
CA LEU A 49 1.25 -1.14 11.63
C LEU A 49 1.10 -1.38 10.11
N ARG A 50 -0.11 -1.65 9.63
CA ARG A 50 -0.35 -1.78 8.19
C ARG A 50 -0.18 -0.45 7.46
N ARG A 51 -0.34 0.68 8.20
CA ARG A 51 -0.10 2.04 7.70
C ARG A 51 1.24 2.62 8.17
N ALA A 52 2.04 1.87 8.90
CA ALA A 52 3.36 2.34 9.32
C ALA A 52 4.18 2.82 8.11
N ASP A 53 4.94 3.86 8.32
CA ASP A 53 5.74 4.53 7.29
C ASP A 53 6.64 3.56 6.50
N ILE A 54 7.27 2.62 7.21
CA ILE A 54 8.10 1.56 6.60
C ILE A 54 7.34 0.68 5.58
N ASN A 55 6.02 0.62 5.65
CA ASN A 55 5.18 -0.19 4.76
C ASN A 55 4.64 0.59 3.57
N TRP A 56 4.86 1.89 3.52
CA TRP A 56 4.30 2.77 2.50
C TRP A 56 5.39 3.65 1.90
N VAL A 57 5.31 3.85 0.60
CA VAL A 57 6.16 4.81 -0.12
C VAL A 57 5.28 5.98 -0.53
N ASP A 58 5.55 7.15 0.02
CA ASP A 58 4.85 8.37 -0.34
C ASP A 58 5.44 9.02 -1.60
N THR A 59 4.65 9.83 -2.28
CA THR A 59 5.07 10.51 -3.52
C THR A 59 6.35 11.32 -3.35
N SER A 60 6.55 11.92 -2.18
CA SER A 60 7.75 12.71 -1.86
C SER A 60 9.04 11.88 -1.77
N GLU A 61 8.92 10.58 -1.61
CA GLU A 61 10.06 9.65 -1.50
C GLU A 61 10.52 9.12 -2.86
N PHE A 62 9.74 9.35 -3.92
CA PHE A 62 10.18 9.03 -5.27
C PHE A 62 11.21 10.04 -5.76
N LEU A 63 12.44 9.57 -5.95
CA LEU A 63 13.54 10.39 -6.40
C LEU A 63 13.88 10.10 -7.86
N TYR A 64 14.32 11.11 -8.61
CA TYR A 64 14.90 10.88 -9.91
C TYR A 64 16.14 9.98 -9.78
N ASN A 65 16.11 8.81 -10.40
CA ASN A 65 17.16 7.80 -10.27
C ASN A 65 18.08 7.68 -11.49
N ASN A 66 17.89 8.52 -12.51
CA ASN A 66 18.77 8.54 -13.65
C ASN A 66 20.03 9.39 -13.34
N PRO A 67 21.24 8.79 -13.26
CA PRO A 67 22.47 9.54 -12.98
C PRO A 67 22.81 10.61 -14.02
N LYS A 68 22.21 10.54 -15.22
CA LYS A 68 22.41 11.52 -16.29
C LYS A 68 21.43 12.69 -16.21
N SER A 69 20.47 12.65 -15.31
CA SER A 69 19.51 13.73 -15.11
C SER A 69 20.09 14.84 -14.26
N VAL A 70 19.81 16.09 -14.62
CA VAL A 70 20.13 17.28 -13.82
C VAL A 70 19.40 17.32 -12.47
N ASP A 71 18.32 16.54 -12.38
CA ASP A 71 17.53 16.42 -11.16
C ASP A 71 17.79 15.12 -10.38
N PHE A 72 18.86 14.38 -10.72
CA PHE A 72 19.23 13.17 -10.00
C PHE A 72 19.22 13.33 -8.48
N GLY A 73 18.56 12.42 -7.79
CA GLY A 73 18.42 12.42 -6.33
C GLY A 73 17.42 13.43 -5.75
N LYS A 74 16.78 14.26 -6.58
CA LYS A 74 15.71 15.15 -6.13
C LYS A 74 14.36 14.46 -6.21
N PRO A 75 13.37 14.88 -5.40
CA PRO A 75 11.99 14.37 -5.51
C PRO A 75 11.39 14.58 -6.90
N VAL A 76 10.73 13.54 -7.40
CA VAL A 76 10.05 13.58 -8.70
C VAL A 76 8.95 14.62 -8.68
N GLN A 77 8.91 15.47 -9.71
CA GLN A 77 7.94 16.55 -9.84
C GLN A 77 6.98 16.29 -10.99
N THR A 78 5.70 16.22 -10.67
CA THR A 78 4.63 15.91 -11.64
C THR A 78 4.53 16.92 -12.78
N ARG A 79 4.93 18.18 -12.55
CA ARG A 79 4.95 19.24 -13.57
C ARG A 79 5.87 18.97 -14.76
N TYR A 80 6.80 18.03 -14.62
CA TYR A 80 7.73 17.65 -15.68
C TYR A 80 7.31 16.36 -16.41
N PHE A 81 6.16 15.81 -16.10
CA PHE A 81 5.67 14.63 -16.80
C PHE A 81 5.22 14.99 -18.22
N ALA A 82 5.73 14.25 -19.19
CA ALA A 82 5.37 14.40 -20.58
C ALA A 82 3.91 14.01 -20.87
N ASN A 83 3.34 13.12 -20.05
CA ASN A 83 1.98 12.64 -20.18
C ASN A 83 1.18 12.95 -18.90
N PRO A 84 0.03 13.68 -19.02
CA PRO A 84 -0.84 13.95 -17.87
C PRO A 84 -1.28 12.70 -17.09
N ILE A 85 -1.43 11.57 -17.76
CA ILE A 85 -1.74 10.27 -17.13
C ILE A 85 -0.66 9.86 -16.12
N ASP A 86 0.60 10.20 -16.34
CA ASP A 86 1.69 9.87 -15.43
C ASP A 86 1.59 10.67 -14.12
N THR A 87 0.97 11.85 -14.15
CA THR A 87 0.64 12.59 -12.93
C THR A 87 -0.26 11.76 -12.01
N PHE A 88 -1.28 11.13 -12.57
CA PHE A 88 -2.15 10.24 -11.79
C PHE A 88 -1.44 8.99 -11.29
N ARG A 89 -0.44 8.51 -11.98
CA ARG A 89 0.30 7.29 -11.63
C ARG A 89 1.30 7.52 -10.49
N HIS A 90 1.68 8.76 -10.22
CA HIS A 90 2.75 9.09 -9.28
C HIS A 90 2.31 9.88 -8.02
N ILE A 91 1.02 10.16 -7.87
CA ILE A 91 0.47 10.93 -6.73
C ILE A 91 0.03 10.01 -5.57
N TYR A 92 0.56 8.81 -5.39
CA TYR A 92 0.03 7.86 -4.43
C TYR A 92 1.05 7.40 -3.40
N ALA A 93 0.56 7.23 -2.18
CA ALA A 93 1.19 6.35 -1.22
C ALA A 93 0.94 4.89 -1.66
N ILE A 94 1.98 4.08 -1.69
CA ILE A 94 1.92 2.69 -2.18
C ILE A 94 2.34 1.73 -1.06
N PRO A 95 1.49 0.76 -0.70
CA PRO A 95 1.84 -0.28 0.26
C PRO A 95 2.75 -1.33 -0.41
N HIS A 96 4.05 -1.11 -0.40
CA HIS A 96 4.98 -1.94 -1.18
C HIS A 96 5.09 -3.39 -0.66
N TYR A 97 5.01 -3.63 0.65
CA TYR A 97 5.09 -4.99 1.21
C TYR A 97 3.90 -5.89 0.86
N ILE A 98 2.76 -5.30 0.50
CA ILE A 98 1.58 -6.06 0.08
C ILE A 98 1.68 -6.42 -1.40
N MET A 99 2.36 -5.57 -2.18
CA MET A 99 2.37 -5.62 -3.64
C MET A 99 3.63 -6.29 -4.23
N TYR A 100 4.67 -6.45 -3.44
CA TYR A 100 5.94 -6.94 -3.92
C TYR A 100 6.56 -7.96 -2.96
N VAL A 101 6.87 -9.14 -3.48
CA VAL A 101 7.70 -10.15 -2.81
C VAL A 101 9.09 -10.06 -3.43
N PRO A 102 10.11 -9.68 -2.66
CA PRO A 102 11.49 -9.61 -3.17
C PRO A 102 11.95 -10.98 -3.68
N GLU A 103 12.70 -10.97 -4.78
CA GLU A 103 13.38 -12.15 -5.31
C GLU A 103 14.71 -12.35 -4.57
N ASP A 104 15.00 -13.58 -4.18
CA ASP A 104 16.26 -13.92 -3.51
C ASP A 104 17.44 -14.01 -4.48
N ASP A 105 17.20 -14.24 -5.78
CA ASP A 105 18.26 -14.27 -6.79
C ASP A 105 18.52 -12.86 -7.34
N PRO A 106 19.70 -12.25 -7.05
CA PRO A 106 20.03 -10.92 -7.52
C PRO A 106 20.21 -10.81 -9.04
N LYS A 107 20.19 -11.92 -9.76
CA LYS A 107 20.27 -11.95 -11.23
C LYS A 107 18.92 -11.87 -11.90
N VAL A 108 17.84 -12.11 -11.15
CA VAL A 108 16.48 -12.00 -11.67
C VAL A 108 16.08 -10.53 -11.66
N THR A 109 15.57 -10.05 -12.80
CA THR A 109 15.06 -8.67 -12.87
C THR A 109 13.76 -8.55 -12.08
N PRO A 110 13.44 -7.37 -11.51
CA PRO A 110 12.20 -7.16 -10.74
C PRO A 110 10.90 -7.30 -11.56
N GLN A 111 10.96 -7.83 -12.76
CA GLN A 111 9.80 -8.04 -13.65
C GLN A 111 9.14 -9.41 -13.53
N GLY A 112 9.70 -10.29 -12.75
CA GLY A 112 9.18 -11.62 -12.51
C GLY A 112 10.18 -12.36 -11.66
N GLY A 113 9.73 -12.87 -10.55
CA GLY A 113 10.52 -13.62 -9.60
C GLY A 113 9.96 -15.01 -9.40
N ASN A 114 10.73 -15.84 -8.73
CA ASN A 114 10.33 -17.18 -8.29
C ASN A 114 9.84 -17.14 -6.83
N GLY A 115 9.64 -15.93 -6.26
CA GLY A 115 9.16 -15.78 -4.90
C GLY A 115 7.76 -16.35 -4.71
N ASP A 116 7.55 -17.00 -3.57
CA ASP A 116 6.26 -17.56 -3.22
C ASP A 116 5.23 -16.45 -3.01
N TRP A 117 4.05 -16.65 -3.56
CA TRP A 117 2.94 -15.74 -3.43
C TRP A 117 1.84 -16.32 -2.56
N TYR A 118 1.26 -15.50 -1.68
CA TYR A 118 0.17 -15.93 -0.82
C TYR A 118 -1.09 -16.23 -1.64
N ILE A 119 -1.66 -17.44 -1.49
CA ILE A 119 -2.97 -17.79 -2.02
C ILE A 119 -4.05 -17.41 -1.02
N PHE A 120 -3.85 -17.77 0.25
CA PHE A 120 -4.72 -17.41 1.37
C PHE A 120 -3.92 -17.03 2.61
N ARG A 121 -4.47 -16.11 3.39
CA ARG A 121 -3.92 -15.74 4.69
C ARG A 121 -4.97 -15.89 5.78
N MET A 122 -4.55 -16.24 6.98
CA MET A 122 -5.45 -16.42 8.14
C MET A 122 -6.30 -15.18 8.43
N ALA A 123 -5.78 -13.97 8.18
CA ALA A 123 -6.56 -12.74 8.32
C ALA A 123 -7.81 -12.74 7.45
N GLU A 124 -7.70 -13.19 6.19
CA GLU A 124 -8.82 -13.31 5.26
C GLU A 124 -9.88 -14.27 5.79
N THR A 125 -9.47 -15.44 6.33
CA THR A 125 -10.38 -16.40 6.94
C THR A 125 -11.17 -15.80 8.11
N TYR A 126 -10.51 -14.99 8.96
CA TYR A 126 -11.19 -14.28 10.05
C TYR A 126 -12.21 -13.27 9.51
N LEU A 127 -11.84 -12.49 8.49
CA LEU A 127 -12.75 -11.49 7.93
C LEU A 127 -13.94 -12.12 7.22
N LEU A 128 -13.76 -13.19 6.45
CA LEU A 128 -14.86 -13.97 5.86
C LEU A 128 -15.81 -14.53 6.92
N ARG A 129 -15.28 -15.00 8.03
CA ARG A 129 -16.12 -15.48 9.14
C ARG A 129 -16.82 -14.33 9.86
N ALA A 130 -16.16 -13.18 10.01
CA ALA A 130 -16.78 -11.99 10.57
C ALA A 130 -17.97 -11.52 9.71
N GLU A 131 -17.82 -11.56 8.38
CA GLU A 131 -18.93 -11.29 7.45
C GLU A 131 -20.09 -12.27 7.64
N ALA A 132 -19.81 -13.57 7.75
CA ALA A 132 -20.85 -14.58 8.02
C ALA A 132 -21.58 -14.33 9.35
N TYR A 133 -20.87 -13.92 10.40
CA TYR A 133 -21.47 -13.52 11.67
C TYR A 133 -22.28 -12.24 11.55
N PHE A 134 -21.83 -11.26 10.78
CA PHE A 134 -22.60 -10.04 10.49
C PHE A 134 -23.96 -10.37 9.87
N TRP A 135 -23.98 -11.20 8.84
CA TRP A 135 -25.23 -11.63 8.19
C TRP A 135 -26.17 -12.43 9.11
N LYS A 136 -25.63 -13.07 10.14
CA LYS A 136 -26.39 -13.75 11.18
C LYS A 136 -26.81 -12.83 12.32
N ASN A 137 -26.47 -11.54 12.26
CA ASN A 137 -26.66 -10.56 13.34
C ASN A 137 -25.93 -10.93 14.65
N GLU A 138 -24.84 -11.68 14.54
CA GLU A 138 -23.97 -12.07 15.67
C GLU A 138 -22.79 -11.08 15.80
N LEU A 139 -23.11 -9.79 16.00
CA LEU A 139 -22.14 -8.68 15.89
C LEU A 139 -20.96 -8.80 16.87
N SER A 140 -21.17 -9.36 18.05
CA SER A 140 -20.08 -9.59 19.02
C SER A 140 -19.05 -10.59 18.51
N LEU A 141 -19.49 -11.64 17.81
CA LEU A 141 -18.59 -12.63 17.21
C LEU A 141 -17.87 -12.04 16.01
N ALA A 142 -18.56 -11.24 15.20
CA ALA A 142 -17.96 -10.51 14.08
C ALA A 142 -16.85 -9.56 14.58
N ALA A 143 -17.14 -8.73 15.59
CA ALA A 143 -16.15 -7.82 16.19
C ALA A 143 -14.93 -8.57 16.75
N ASN A 144 -15.13 -9.73 17.38
CA ASN A 144 -14.03 -10.54 17.91
C ASN A 144 -13.07 -11.00 16.79
N ASP A 145 -13.59 -11.41 15.65
CA ASP A 145 -12.76 -11.86 14.53
C ASP A 145 -12.04 -10.70 13.84
N ILE A 146 -12.74 -9.58 13.62
CA ILE A 146 -12.14 -8.36 13.12
C ILE A 146 -11.00 -7.91 14.05
N ASN A 147 -11.24 -7.91 15.36
CA ASN A 147 -10.26 -7.48 16.36
C ASN A 147 -9.03 -8.38 16.44
N LYS A 148 -9.11 -9.66 16.08
CA LYS A 148 -7.90 -10.50 15.94
C LYS A 148 -6.97 -9.99 14.85
N VAL A 149 -7.51 -9.53 13.74
CA VAL A 149 -6.72 -8.93 12.65
C VAL A 149 -6.19 -7.57 13.08
N ARG A 150 -7.04 -6.73 13.66
CA ARG A 150 -6.69 -5.37 14.07
C ARG A 150 -5.64 -5.34 15.17
N THR A 151 -5.82 -6.10 16.24
CA THR A 151 -4.88 -6.12 17.39
C THR A 151 -3.51 -6.67 17.00
N ARG A 152 -3.45 -7.65 16.09
CA ARG A 152 -2.17 -8.10 15.53
C ARG A 152 -1.41 -6.95 14.86
N ALA A 153 -2.12 -6.06 14.18
CA ALA A 153 -1.56 -4.88 13.53
C ALA A 153 -1.43 -3.67 14.47
N LYS A 154 -1.69 -3.82 15.77
CA LYS A 154 -1.74 -2.73 16.77
C LYS A 154 -2.78 -1.65 16.47
N ALA A 155 -3.73 -1.93 15.60
CA ALA A 155 -4.85 -1.04 15.35
C ALA A 155 -5.81 -1.02 16.54
N ILE A 156 -6.51 0.11 16.72
CA ILE A 156 -7.52 0.26 17.78
C ILE A 156 -8.65 -0.76 17.57
N PRO A 157 -9.01 -1.58 18.58
CA PRO A 157 -10.15 -2.48 18.47
C PRO A 157 -11.47 -1.74 18.26
N ILE A 158 -12.44 -2.43 17.64
CA ILE A 158 -13.79 -1.93 17.47
C ILE A 158 -14.77 -2.62 18.40
N ASP A 159 -15.87 -1.92 18.69
CA ASP A 159 -17.01 -2.44 19.43
C ASP A 159 -18.00 -3.13 18.50
N PRO A 160 -18.85 -4.06 19.03
CA PRO A 160 -19.86 -4.73 18.20
C PRO A 160 -20.79 -3.79 17.43
N GLN A 161 -21.09 -2.62 17.98
CA GLN A 161 -21.96 -1.60 17.35
C GLN A 161 -21.30 -0.90 16.16
N GLU A 162 -19.99 -0.97 16.03
CA GLU A 162 -19.23 -0.40 14.93
C GLU A 162 -19.09 -1.36 13.74
N VAL A 163 -19.54 -2.61 13.89
CA VAL A 163 -19.48 -3.61 12.82
C VAL A 163 -20.47 -3.27 11.73
N SER A 164 -19.99 -3.08 10.54
CA SER A 164 -20.78 -2.92 9.31
C SER A 164 -20.13 -3.71 8.18
N LEU A 165 -20.89 -3.94 7.10
CA LEU A 165 -20.34 -4.61 5.93
C LEU A 165 -19.17 -3.81 5.33
N ASP A 166 -19.33 -2.50 5.20
CA ASP A 166 -18.28 -1.62 4.68
C ASP A 166 -17.01 -1.73 5.54
N PHE A 167 -17.16 -1.76 6.87
CA PHE A 167 -16.02 -1.91 7.78
C PHE A 167 -15.32 -3.27 7.67
N ILE A 168 -16.05 -4.33 7.37
CA ILE A 168 -15.47 -5.68 7.18
C ILE A 168 -14.69 -5.75 5.87
N LEU A 169 -15.17 -5.06 4.84
CA LEU A 169 -14.58 -5.08 3.49
C LEU A 169 -13.40 -4.10 3.32
N ASP A 170 -13.28 -3.10 4.18
CA ASP A 170 -12.18 -2.14 4.25
C ASP A 170 -10.96 -2.73 4.99
#